data_4c1bcd7546136a46a6e0684478ba79ee
#
_entry.id   4c1bcd7546136a46a6e0684478ba79ee
#
_cell.length_a   1.000
_cell.length_b   1.000
_cell.length_c   1.000
_cell.angle_alpha   90.00
_cell.angle_beta   90.00
_cell.angle_gamma   90.00
#
_symmetry.space_group_name_H-M   'P 1'
#
loop_
_entity.id
_entity.type
_entity.pdbx_description
1 polymer ?
#
loop_
_entity_poly.entity_id
_entity_poly.type
_entity_poly.pdbx_seq_one_letter_code
_entity_poly.pdbx_strand_id
1 'polypeptide(L)'
;MQKVFLFVAIDVKPGKFDEFVAALSKHISVIRGEQGCEFIEIYRDTQKSDVVNVWEIWSTRADWDAHMVNDNSQAWRPIASELVIGETITVMDAL
;
A
#
# COMPACT_ATOMS: atom_id res chain seq x y z
N MET A 1 -13.61 13.56 -13.25
CA MET A 1 -12.60 13.63 -12.18
C MET A 1 -11.47 12.67 -12.48
N GLN A 2 -10.26 13.09 -12.21
CA GLN A 2 -9.09 12.25 -12.48
C GLN A 2 -8.93 11.18 -11.42
N LYS A 3 -8.64 9.98 -11.87
CA LYS A 3 -8.25 8.90 -10.97
C LYS A 3 -6.83 9.13 -10.45
N VAL A 4 -6.52 8.52 -9.33
CA VAL A 4 -5.18 8.53 -8.74
C VAL A 4 -4.56 7.15 -8.93
N PHE A 5 -3.38 7.13 -9.55
CA PHE A 5 -2.60 5.90 -9.76
C PHE A 5 -1.37 5.97 -8.87
N LEU A 6 -1.14 4.94 -8.08
CA LEU A 6 -0.05 4.90 -7.12
C LEU A 6 0.81 3.66 -7.33
N PHE A 7 2.11 3.87 -7.21
CA PHE A 7 3.07 2.78 -7.09
C PHE A 7 3.85 3.00 -5.80
N VAL A 8 3.75 2.04 -4.87
CA VAL A 8 4.40 2.14 -3.57
C VAL A 8 5.47 1.06 -3.48
N ALA A 9 6.71 1.47 -3.29
CA ALA A 9 7.83 0.55 -3.06
C ALA A 9 8.15 0.54 -1.57
N ILE A 10 8.05 -0.63 -0.94
CA ILE A 10 8.21 -0.79 0.50
C ILE A 10 9.45 -1.61 0.79
N ASP A 11 10.39 -1.01 1.54
CA ASP A 11 11.58 -1.70 2.01
C ASP A 11 11.28 -2.34 3.36
N VAL A 12 11.28 -3.67 3.40
CA VAL A 12 10.96 -4.46 4.59
C VAL A 12 12.25 -4.77 5.35
N LYS A 13 12.17 -4.78 6.66
CA LYS A 13 13.32 -5.13 7.51
C LYS A 13 13.82 -6.55 7.21
N PRO A 14 15.13 -6.79 7.24
CA PRO A 14 15.68 -8.13 7.03
C PRO A 14 15.03 -9.15 7.96
N GLY A 15 14.65 -10.30 7.40
CA GLY A 15 14.03 -11.39 8.16
C GLY A 15 12.53 -11.18 8.48
N LYS A 16 11.93 -10.08 8.02
CA LYS A 16 10.53 -9.76 8.30
C LYS A 16 9.62 -9.85 7.08
N PHE A 17 10.13 -10.32 5.96
CA PHE A 17 9.39 -10.30 4.70
C PHE A 17 8.08 -11.11 4.80
N ASP A 18 8.15 -12.35 5.23
CA ASP A 18 6.96 -13.22 5.28
C ASP A 18 5.93 -12.71 6.28
N GLU A 19 6.38 -12.23 7.44
CA GLU A 19 5.50 -11.63 8.44
C GLU A 19 4.80 -10.39 7.89
N PHE A 20 5.57 -9.54 7.19
CA PHE A 20 5.01 -8.33 6.58
C PHE A 20 3.99 -8.66 5.49
N VAL A 21 4.30 -9.60 4.60
CA VAL A 21 3.39 -10.00 3.52
C VAL A 21 2.09 -10.56 4.10
N ALA A 22 2.15 -11.36 5.17
CA ALA A 22 0.96 -11.89 5.82
C ALA A 22 0.09 -10.77 6.40
N ALA A 23 0.72 -9.82 7.10
CA ALA A 23 0.00 -8.68 7.69
C ALA A 23 -0.58 -7.77 6.61
N LEU A 24 0.22 -7.45 5.57
CA LEU A 24 -0.22 -6.60 4.46
C LEU A 24 -1.36 -7.23 3.68
N SER A 25 -1.34 -8.53 3.46
CA SER A 25 -2.41 -9.24 2.74
C SER A 25 -3.75 -9.08 3.43
N LYS A 26 -3.78 -9.14 4.76
CA LYS A 26 -5.00 -8.88 5.53
C LYS A 26 -5.44 -7.43 5.39
N HIS A 27 -4.51 -6.50 5.47
CA HIS A 27 -4.80 -5.08 5.35
C HIS A 27 -5.35 -4.74 3.96
N ILE A 28 -4.77 -5.31 2.92
CA ILE A 28 -5.23 -5.15 1.52
C ILE A 28 -6.68 -5.60 1.37
N SER A 29 -7.06 -6.71 2.01
CA SER A 29 -8.45 -7.19 1.96
C SER A 29 -9.43 -6.16 2.52
N VAL A 30 -9.03 -5.44 3.56
CA VAL A 30 -9.85 -4.37 4.15
C VAL A 30 -9.89 -3.16 3.22
N ILE A 31 -8.74 -2.75 2.68
CA ILE A 31 -8.65 -1.60 1.78
C ILE A 31 -9.54 -1.77 0.54
N ARG A 32 -9.63 -2.99 0.02
CA ARG A 32 -10.48 -3.28 -1.16
C ARG A 32 -11.95 -2.92 -0.95
N GLY A 33 -12.41 -2.90 0.28
CA GLY A 33 -13.78 -2.49 0.63
C GLY A 33 -13.95 -1.00 0.88
N GLU A 34 -12.86 -0.21 0.84
CA GLU A 34 -12.94 1.23 1.10
C GLU A 34 -13.49 1.97 -0.12
N GLN A 35 -14.19 3.07 0.16
CA GLN A 35 -14.77 3.88 -0.91
C GLN A 35 -13.70 4.38 -1.86
N GLY A 36 -13.93 4.19 -3.15
CA GLY A 36 -13.05 4.68 -4.20
C GLY A 36 -11.84 3.81 -4.51
N CYS A 37 -11.61 2.72 -3.77
CA CYS A 37 -10.56 1.79 -4.09
C CYS A 37 -10.98 0.95 -5.30
N GLU A 38 -10.43 1.27 -6.47
CA GLU A 38 -10.74 0.55 -7.72
C GLU A 38 -9.85 -0.65 -7.92
N PHE A 39 -8.62 -0.56 -7.46
CA PHE A 39 -7.62 -1.61 -7.63
C PHE A 39 -6.55 -1.47 -6.56
N ILE A 40 -6.17 -2.57 -5.94
CA ILE A 40 -4.99 -2.65 -5.10
C ILE A 40 -4.46 -4.08 -5.12
N GLU A 41 -3.18 -4.23 -5.49
CA GLU A 41 -2.49 -5.51 -5.49
C GLU A 41 -1.07 -5.35 -5.02
N ILE A 42 -0.52 -6.44 -4.49
CA ILE A 42 0.85 -6.46 -4.01
C ILE A 42 1.69 -7.42 -4.85
N TYR A 43 2.95 -7.04 -5.04
CA TYR A 43 3.88 -7.75 -5.91
C TYR A 43 5.23 -7.89 -5.23
N ARG A 44 5.94 -8.94 -5.56
CA ARG A 44 7.32 -9.14 -5.15
C ARG A 44 8.25 -8.55 -6.20
N ASP A 45 9.27 -7.81 -5.78
CA ASP A 45 10.36 -7.44 -6.68
C ASP A 45 11.17 -8.70 -6.99
N THR A 46 11.36 -9.02 -8.26
CA THR A 46 12.05 -10.27 -8.65
C THR A 46 13.55 -10.23 -8.41
N GLN A 47 14.12 -9.04 -8.15
CA GLN A 47 15.56 -8.86 -7.99
C GLN A 47 15.98 -8.37 -6.61
N LYS A 48 15.06 -7.88 -5.81
CA LYS A 48 15.32 -7.37 -4.46
C LYS A 48 14.50 -8.17 -3.46
N SER A 49 15.17 -8.87 -2.56
CA SER A 49 14.54 -9.85 -1.68
C SER A 49 13.62 -9.26 -0.61
N ASP A 50 13.87 -8.04 -0.19
CA ASP A 50 13.14 -7.41 0.93
C ASP A 50 12.27 -6.24 0.48
N VAL A 51 11.80 -6.26 -0.77
CA VAL A 51 10.95 -5.22 -1.32
C VAL A 51 9.58 -5.78 -1.70
N VAL A 52 8.53 -5.10 -1.21
CA VAL A 52 7.15 -5.35 -1.62
C VAL A 52 6.65 -4.11 -2.36
N ASN A 53 6.08 -4.32 -3.54
CA ASN A 53 5.51 -3.25 -4.34
C ASN A 53 3.99 -3.32 -4.30
N VAL A 54 3.34 -2.17 -4.17
CA VAL A 54 1.88 -2.06 -4.18
C VAL A 54 1.47 -1.20 -5.36
N TRP A 55 0.52 -1.66 -6.14
CA TRP A 55 -0.09 -0.89 -7.22
C TRP A 55 -1.52 -0.56 -6.80
N GLU A 56 -1.91 0.73 -6.88
CA GLU A 56 -3.23 1.18 -6.44
C GLU A 56 -3.86 2.12 -7.45
N ILE A 57 -5.18 2.01 -7.57
CA ILE A 57 -5.99 2.96 -8.34
C ILE A 57 -7.14 3.42 -7.46
N TRP A 58 -7.26 4.72 -7.28
CA TRP A 58 -8.35 5.36 -6.53
C TRP A 58 -9.20 6.19 -7.47
N SER A 59 -10.51 6.15 -7.28
CA SER A 59 -11.47 6.87 -8.15
C SER A 59 -11.24 8.37 -8.16
N THR A 60 -10.89 8.95 -6.99
CA THR A 60 -10.64 10.38 -6.85
C THR A 60 -9.53 10.63 -5.83
N ARG A 61 -8.95 11.81 -5.89
CA ARG A 61 -7.98 12.25 -4.88
C ARG A 61 -8.60 12.30 -3.49
N ALA A 62 -9.87 12.72 -3.40
CA ALA A 62 -10.56 12.79 -2.12
C ALA A 62 -10.70 11.42 -1.47
N ASP A 63 -10.97 10.38 -2.26
CA ASP A 63 -11.06 9.02 -1.75
C ASP A 63 -9.70 8.53 -1.23
N TRP A 64 -8.62 8.82 -1.93
CA TRP A 64 -7.27 8.49 -1.47
C TRP A 64 -6.93 9.26 -0.19
N ASP A 65 -7.23 10.57 -0.13
CA ASP A 65 -6.98 11.38 1.06
C ASP A 65 -7.73 10.82 2.28
N ALA A 66 -8.99 10.41 2.09
CA ALA A 66 -9.79 9.79 3.15
C ALA A 66 -9.18 8.47 3.62
N HIS A 67 -8.70 7.63 2.68
CA HIS A 67 -8.00 6.40 2.98
C HIS A 67 -6.79 6.65 3.88
N MET A 68 -6.01 7.68 3.58
CA MET A 68 -4.75 7.94 4.29
C MET A 68 -4.94 8.27 5.77
N VAL A 69 -6.14 8.72 6.17
CA VAL A 69 -6.42 9.15 7.54
C VAL A 69 -7.52 8.34 8.24
N ASN A 70 -8.08 7.34 7.58
CA ASN A 70 -9.17 6.55 8.17
C ASN A 70 -8.66 5.61 9.28
N ASP A 71 -9.60 4.97 9.98
CA ASP A 71 -9.27 4.09 11.09
C ASP A 71 -8.40 2.90 10.67
N ASN A 72 -8.63 2.34 9.48
CA ASN A 72 -7.85 1.23 8.98
C ASN A 72 -6.37 1.62 8.81
N SER A 73 -6.12 2.78 8.23
CA SER A 73 -4.76 3.28 8.02
C SER A 73 -4.09 3.66 9.33
N GLN A 74 -4.84 4.22 10.27
CA GLN A 74 -4.31 4.52 11.59
C GLN A 74 -3.92 3.25 12.34
N ALA A 75 -4.71 2.20 12.26
CA ALA A 75 -4.40 0.91 12.89
C ALA A 75 -3.22 0.20 12.22
N TRP A 76 -3.03 0.43 10.93
CA TRP A 76 -1.94 -0.17 10.16
C TRP A 76 -0.56 0.40 10.49
N ARG A 77 -0.47 1.71 10.74
CA ARG A 77 0.82 2.39 10.94
C ARG A 77 1.72 1.76 11.99
N PRO A 78 1.25 1.46 13.22
CA PRO A 78 2.12 0.84 14.22
C PRO A 78 2.56 -0.57 13.82
N ILE A 79 1.73 -1.32 13.10
CA ILE A 79 2.10 -2.64 12.59
C ILE A 79 3.20 -2.50 11.55
N ALA A 80 3.02 -1.61 10.59
CA ALA A 80 4.00 -1.38 9.53
C ALA A 80 5.32 -0.86 10.09
N SER A 81 5.29 0.03 11.08
CA SER A 81 6.52 0.62 11.63
C SER A 81 7.45 -0.41 12.27
N GLU A 82 6.92 -1.52 12.74
CA GLU A 82 7.72 -2.61 13.32
C GLU A 82 8.43 -3.45 12.24
N LEU A 83 7.92 -3.44 11.01
CA LEU A 83 8.34 -4.36 9.96
C LEU A 83 9.01 -3.68 8.78
N VAL A 84 8.87 -2.36 8.63
CA VAL A 84 9.28 -1.61 7.45
C VAL A 84 10.43 -0.66 7.78
N ILE A 85 11.42 -0.60 6.87
CA ILE A 85 12.49 0.41 6.95
C ILE A 85 12.02 1.74 6.40
N GLY A 86 11.28 1.70 5.29
CA GLY A 86 10.76 2.90 4.65
C GLY A 86 9.95 2.56 3.41
N GLU A 87 9.36 3.58 2.81
CA GLU A 87 8.60 3.40 1.58
C GLU A 87 8.73 4.63 0.68
N THR A 88 8.52 4.41 -0.60
CA THR A 88 8.49 5.47 -1.60
C THR A 88 7.16 5.37 -2.35
N ILE A 89 6.40 6.47 -2.32
CA ILE A 89 5.12 6.57 -3.03
C ILE A 89 5.31 7.39 -4.29
N THR A 90 4.98 6.80 -5.44
CA THR A 90 4.97 7.52 -6.72
C THR A 90 3.52 7.73 -7.13
N VAL A 91 3.13 8.98 -7.28
CA VAL A 91 1.80 9.37 -7.74
C VAL A 91 1.87 9.60 -9.24
N MET A 92 0.98 8.95 -9.99
CA MET A 92 1.03 8.95 -11.46
C MET A 92 -0.30 9.38 -12.04
N ASP A 93 -0.25 9.97 -13.23
CA ASP A 93 -1.42 10.26 -14.05
C ASP A 93 -1.39 9.40 -15.30
N ALA A 94 -2.56 8.99 -15.77
CA ALA A 94 -2.67 8.35 -17.07
C ALA A 94 -2.38 9.37 -18.17
N LEU A 95 -1.65 8.95 -19.20
CA LEU A 95 -1.33 9.82 -20.34
C LEU A 95 -2.38 9.75 -21.44
#